data_db540b1658f60aa507564d825269c127
#
_entry.id   db540b1658f60aa507564d825269c127
#
_cell.length_a   1.000
_cell.length_b   1.000
_cell.length_c   1.000
_cell.angle_alpha   90.00
_cell.angle_beta   90.00
_cell.angle_gamma   90.00
#
_symmetry.space_group_name_H-M   'P 1'
#
loop_
_entity.id
_entity.type
_entity.pdbx_description
1 polymer ?
#
loop_
_entity_poly.entity_id
_entity_poly.type
_entity_poly.pdbx_seq_one_letter_code
_entity_poly.pdbx_strand_id
1 'polypeptide(L)'
;VNPLPAKPPEQFIADFFTTFTDAVVHASEDASDLMSRYYTRDVVQVADGVPLDWERLVAHLRPVRKNLREFRFEVHEAFADGDRIATRFTIHARMRKGGPVSTRVHMFAEFTPDGLLRRAEQLTRAVAPGEPNGGE
;
A
#
# COMPACT_ATOMS: atom_id res chain seq x y z
N VAL A 1 -15.08 -3.72 -16.30
CA VAL A 1 -14.79 -4.98 -15.63
C VAL A 1 -14.00 -4.72 -14.37
N ASN A 2 -14.47 -5.26 -13.30
CA ASN A 2 -13.81 -5.13 -12.01
C ASN A 2 -12.66 -6.14 -11.93
N PRO A 3 -11.42 -5.71 -11.64
CA PRO A 3 -10.30 -6.64 -11.54
C PRO A 3 -10.40 -7.58 -10.34
N LEU A 4 -11.20 -7.24 -9.34
CA LEU A 4 -11.26 -8.01 -8.11
C LEU A 4 -11.77 -9.43 -8.29
N PRO A 5 -12.75 -9.71 -9.18
CA PRO A 5 -13.16 -11.11 -9.38
C PRO A 5 -12.09 -12.00 -10.00
N ALA A 6 -11.01 -11.43 -10.57
CA ALA A 6 -9.97 -12.21 -11.21
C ALA A 6 -9.10 -12.97 -10.20
N LYS A 7 -9.08 -12.53 -8.93
CA LYS A 7 -8.33 -13.21 -7.88
C LYS A 7 -8.92 -12.81 -6.53
N PRO A 8 -8.65 -13.59 -5.47
CA PRO A 8 -9.16 -13.25 -4.15
C PRO A 8 -8.68 -11.87 -3.70
N PRO A 9 -9.49 -11.15 -2.92
CA PRO A 9 -9.08 -9.81 -2.46
C PRO A 9 -7.75 -9.80 -1.74
N GLU A 10 -7.46 -10.81 -0.93
CA GLU A 10 -6.19 -10.89 -0.22
C GLU A 10 -5.02 -10.94 -1.18
N GLN A 11 -5.16 -11.71 -2.25
CA GLN A 11 -4.11 -11.83 -3.26
C GLN A 11 -3.97 -10.53 -4.04
N PHE A 12 -5.09 -9.91 -4.37
CA PHE A 12 -5.06 -8.65 -5.12
C PHE A 12 -4.32 -7.57 -4.32
N ILE A 13 -4.63 -7.45 -3.02
CA ILE A 13 -3.97 -6.46 -2.17
C ILE A 13 -2.48 -6.77 -2.01
N ALA A 14 -2.14 -8.02 -1.77
CA ALA A 14 -0.74 -8.41 -1.63
C ALA A 14 0.05 -8.09 -2.89
N ASP A 15 -0.51 -8.44 -4.05
CA ASP A 15 0.16 -8.20 -5.33
C ASP A 15 0.28 -6.71 -5.63
N PHE A 16 -0.77 -5.95 -5.38
CA PHE A 16 -0.78 -4.52 -5.68
C PHE A 16 0.35 -3.82 -4.91
N PHE A 17 0.39 -4.00 -3.60
CA PHE A 17 1.37 -3.27 -2.80
C PHE A 17 2.78 -3.83 -2.95
N THR A 18 2.92 -5.14 -3.15
CA THR A 18 4.23 -5.73 -3.36
C THR A 18 4.84 -5.27 -4.68
N THR A 19 4.08 -5.31 -5.78
CA THR A 19 4.61 -4.90 -7.08
C THR A 19 4.88 -3.40 -7.12
N PHE A 20 4.00 -2.61 -6.53
CA PHE A 20 4.20 -1.16 -6.47
C PHE A 20 5.47 -0.82 -5.68
N THR A 21 5.61 -1.38 -4.49
CA THR A 21 6.76 -1.08 -3.63
C THR A 21 8.05 -1.58 -4.25
N ASP A 22 8.01 -2.76 -4.88
CA ASP A 22 9.17 -3.29 -5.57
C ASP A 22 9.62 -2.35 -6.69
N ALA A 23 8.68 -1.82 -7.46
CA ALA A 23 8.99 -0.86 -8.51
C ALA A 23 9.56 0.44 -7.94
N VAL A 24 9.00 0.92 -6.83
CA VAL A 24 9.52 2.13 -6.18
C VAL A 24 10.98 1.94 -5.77
N VAL A 25 11.29 0.80 -5.16
CA VAL A 25 12.62 0.56 -4.60
C VAL A 25 13.64 0.25 -5.70
N HIS A 26 13.27 -0.54 -6.69
CA HIS A 26 14.24 -1.10 -7.62
C HIS A 26 14.25 -0.49 -9.02
N ALA A 27 13.14 0.12 -9.46
CA ALA A 27 13.11 0.75 -10.78
C ALA A 27 13.73 2.14 -10.70
N SER A 28 14.36 2.56 -11.79
CA SER A 28 14.95 3.89 -11.87
C SER A 28 14.05 4.89 -12.58
N GLU A 29 12.81 4.48 -12.87
CA GLU A 29 11.91 5.33 -13.62
C GLU A 29 11.40 6.50 -12.77
N ASP A 30 10.98 7.56 -13.45
CA ASP A 30 10.42 8.74 -12.80
C ASP A 30 9.24 8.37 -11.90
N ALA A 31 9.18 8.99 -10.72
CA ALA A 31 8.16 8.65 -9.73
C ALA A 31 6.75 8.90 -10.24
N SER A 32 6.52 9.98 -10.99
CA SER A 32 5.20 10.26 -11.54
C SER A 32 4.78 9.20 -12.56
N ASP A 33 5.72 8.80 -13.42
CA ASP A 33 5.42 7.77 -14.42
C ASP A 33 5.09 6.43 -13.74
N LEU A 34 5.84 6.10 -12.70
CA LEU A 34 5.59 4.89 -11.95
C LEU A 34 4.20 4.94 -11.29
N MET A 35 3.88 6.05 -10.63
CA MET A 35 2.60 6.23 -9.96
C MET A 35 1.43 6.05 -10.92
N SER A 36 1.59 6.48 -12.17
CA SER A 36 0.47 6.44 -13.14
C SER A 36 0.02 5.03 -13.47
N ARG A 37 0.85 4.04 -13.19
CA ARG A 37 0.47 2.64 -13.43
C ARG A 37 -0.28 2.03 -12.27
N TYR A 38 -0.35 2.70 -11.12
CA TYR A 38 -0.96 2.15 -9.91
C TYR A 38 -2.05 3.02 -9.33
N TYR A 39 -2.04 4.33 -9.61
CA TYR A 39 -2.95 5.29 -9.00
C TYR A 39 -3.59 6.17 -10.05
N THR A 40 -4.84 6.57 -9.82
CA THR A 40 -5.47 7.57 -10.68
C THR A 40 -4.87 8.94 -10.39
N ARG A 41 -4.92 9.84 -11.38
CA ARG A 41 -4.35 11.18 -11.22
C ARG A 41 -5.07 12.00 -10.15
N ASP A 42 -6.36 11.73 -9.95
CA ASP A 42 -7.16 12.42 -8.94
C ASP A 42 -7.23 11.66 -7.61
N VAL A 43 -6.29 10.76 -7.36
CA VAL A 43 -6.28 9.96 -6.15
C VAL A 43 -6.25 10.84 -4.90
N VAL A 44 -6.98 10.41 -3.88
CA VAL A 44 -6.86 10.96 -2.53
C VAL A 44 -6.73 9.80 -1.56
N GLN A 45 -5.68 9.82 -0.78
CA GLN A 45 -5.48 8.83 0.27
C GLN A 45 -5.37 9.55 1.60
N VAL A 46 -6.30 9.26 2.51
CA VAL A 46 -6.27 9.84 3.85
C VAL A 46 -5.53 8.87 4.75
N ALA A 47 -4.37 9.29 5.24
CA ALA A 47 -3.52 8.45 6.07
C ALA A 47 -3.45 9.06 7.46
N ASP A 48 -4.05 8.38 8.44
CA ASP A 48 -4.10 8.83 9.83
C ASP A 48 -4.60 10.27 9.93
N GLY A 49 -5.65 10.56 9.17
CA GLY A 49 -6.30 11.87 9.17
C GLY A 49 -5.68 12.90 8.25
N VAL A 50 -4.59 12.57 7.56
CA VAL A 50 -3.90 13.51 6.67
C VAL A 50 -4.24 13.18 5.22
N PRO A 51 -4.87 14.09 4.48
CA PRO A 51 -5.15 13.83 3.06
C PRO A 51 -3.89 13.99 2.23
N LEU A 52 -3.66 13.00 1.37
CA LEU A 52 -2.52 12.96 0.47
C LEU A 52 -3.06 12.90 -0.96
N ASP A 53 -2.74 13.91 -1.76
CA ASP A 53 -3.09 13.94 -3.16
C ASP A 53 -1.94 13.36 -4.00
N TRP A 54 -2.08 13.44 -5.33
CA TRP A 54 -1.09 12.91 -6.24
C TRP A 54 0.31 13.46 -5.94
N GLU A 55 0.44 14.78 -5.83
CA GLU A 55 1.75 15.42 -5.63
C GLU A 55 2.39 14.97 -4.33
N ARG A 56 1.62 14.86 -3.27
CA ARG A 56 2.16 14.43 -1.98
C ARG A 56 2.57 12.97 -2.00
N LEU A 57 1.78 12.12 -2.67
CA LEU A 57 2.12 10.71 -2.79
C LEU A 57 3.39 10.53 -3.62
N VAL A 58 3.51 11.25 -4.73
CA VAL A 58 4.72 11.19 -5.56
C VAL A 58 5.94 11.65 -4.76
N ALA A 59 5.80 12.75 -4.02
CA ALA A 59 6.91 13.26 -3.19
C ALA A 59 7.34 12.25 -2.14
N HIS A 60 6.38 11.46 -1.61
CA HIS A 60 6.68 10.45 -0.60
C HIS A 60 7.54 9.30 -1.16
N LEU A 61 7.48 9.05 -2.46
CA LEU A 61 8.24 7.95 -3.05
C LEU A 61 9.75 8.15 -2.98
N ARG A 62 10.21 9.40 -2.96
CA ARG A 62 11.64 9.67 -2.94
C ARG A 62 12.32 9.15 -1.68
N PRO A 63 11.83 9.47 -0.46
CA PRO A 63 12.45 8.91 0.74
C PRO A 63 12.28 7.40 0.84
N VAL A 64 11.18 6.84 0.35
CA VAL A 64 11.00 5.40 0.33
C VAL A 64 12.06 4.75 -0.55
N ARG A 65 12.25 5.28 -1.76
CA ARG A 65 13.26 4.76 -2.69
C ARG A 65 14.67 4.82 -2.11
N LYS A 66 14.96 5.91 -1.40
CA LYS A 66 16.27 6.12 -0.81
C LYS A 66 16.52 5.22 0.40
N ASN A 67 15.50 4.99 1.21
CA ASN A 67 15.70 4.44 2.55
C ASN A 67 15.21 3.01 2.75
N LEU A 68 14.23 2.55 1.99
CA LEU A 68 13.67 1.21 2.18
C LEU A 68 14.59 0.18 1.56
N ARG A 69 14.99 -0.83 2.35
CA ARG A 69 15.90 -1.88 1.89
C ARG A 69 15.23 -3.22 1.71
N GLU A 70 14.39 -3.61 2.67
CA GLU A 70 13.65 -4.87 2.62
C GLU A 70 12.24 -4.61 3.05
N PHE A 71 11.30 -5.34 2.47
CA PHE A 71 9.89 -5.18 2.81
C PHE A 71 9.14 -6.47 2.53
N ARG A 72 8.04 -6.62 3.25
CA ARG A 72 7.10 -7.73 3.05
C ARG A 72 5.73 -7.26 3.51
N PHE A 73 4.71 -7.57 2.71
CA PHE A 73 3.31 -7.29 3.07
C PHE A 73 2.67 -8.59 3.52
N GLU A 74 2.18 -8.59 4.74
CA GLU A 74 1.48 -9.73 5.30
C GLU A 74 0.00 -9.36 5.41
N VAL A 75 -0.81 -9.87 4.48
CA VAL A 75 -2.24 -9.56 4.45
C VAL A 75 -2.97 -10.49 5.38
N HIS A 76 -3.65 -9.93 6.37
CA HIS A 76 -4.37 -10.72 7.37
C HIS A 76 -5.76 -11.05 6.90
N GLU A 77 -6.45 -10.10 6.28
CA GLU A 77 -7.76 -10.33 5.69
C GLU A 77 -8.09 -9.21 4.71
N ALA A 78 -8.97 -9.52 3.78
CA ALA A 78 -9.47 -8.55 2.84
C ALA A 78 -10.85 -8.99 2.37
N PHE A 79 -11.76 -8.01 2.26
CA PHE A 79 -13.13 -8.23 1.79
C PHE A 79 -13.40 -7.26 0.67
N ALA A 80 -14.03 -7.74 -0.39
CA ALA A 80 -14.34 -6.91 -1.53
C ALA A 80 -15.86 -6.79 -1.70
N ASP A 81 -16.29 -5.59 -2.07
CA ASP A 81 -17.67 -5.31 -2.46
C ASP A 81 -17.60 -4.43 -3.70
N GLY A 82 -17.78 -5.03 -4.87
CA GLY A 82 -17.60 -4.32 -6.12
C GLY A 82 -16.15 -3.87 -6.28
N ASP A 83 -15.96 -2.57 -6.42
CA ASP A 83 -14.65 -1.99 -6.62
C ASP A 83 -13.98 -1.53 -5.31
N ARG A 84 -14.57 -1.87 -4.17
CA ARG A 84 -14.05 -1.46 -2.87
C ARG A 84 -13.52 -2.66 -2.09
N ILE A 85 -12.42 -2.44 -1.41
CA ILE A 85 -11.81 -3.45 -0.56
C ILE A 85 -11.59 -2.88 0.83
N ALA A 86 -12.02 -3.66 1.84
CA ALA A 86 -11.63 -3.41 3.23
C ALA A 86 -10.58 -4.45 3.58
N THR A 87 -9.44 -4.00 4.12
CA THR A 87 -8.33 -4.91 4.37
C THR A 87 -7.54 -4.48 5.59
N ARG A 88 -6.88 -5.44 6.22
CA ARG A 88 -5.83 -5.12 7.18
C ARG A 88 -4.62 -6.00 6.90
N PHE A 89 -3.47 -5.39 7.02
CA PHE A 89 -2.22 -6.07 6.73
C PHE A 89 -1.11 -5.46 7.57
N THR A 90 0.02 -6.14 7.62
CA THR A 90 1.21 -5.64 8.30
C THR A 90 2.30 -5.45 7.26
N ILE A 91 2.93 -4.29 7.30
CA ILE A 91 4.12 -4.03 6.50
C ILE A 91 5.33 -4.29 7.39
N HIS A 92 6.14 -5.26 6.99
CA HIS A 92 7.42 -5.53 7.63
C HIS A 92 8.49 -4.89 6.78
N ALA A 93 9.28 -3.98 7.36
CA ALA A 93 10.24 -3.22 6.57
C ALA A 93 11.55 -3.09 7.32
N ARG A 94 12.63 -2.99 6.54
CA ARG A 94 13.93 -2.63 7.08
C ARG A 94 14.45 -1.45 6.29
N MET A 95 14.74 -0.37 7.03
CA MET A 95 15.21 0.87 6.44
C MET A 95 16.73 0.86 6.40
N ARG A 96 17.31 1.79 5.62
CA ARG A 96 18.75 1.91 5.49
C ARG A 96 19.43 2.08 6.84
N LYS A 97 18.79 2.81 7.76
CA LYS A 97 19.29 3.02 9.12
C LYS A 97 18.25 2.53 10.10
N GLY A 98 18.72 1.98 11.21
CA GLY A 98 17.85 1.48 12.25
C GLY A 98 17.53 0.01 12.03
N GLY A 99 16.76 -0.55 12.92
CA GLY A 99 16.36 -1.94 12.87
C GLY A 99 15.11 -2.14 12.04
N PRO A 100 14.62 -3.39 12.02
CA PRO A 100 13.34 -3.67 11.36
C PRO A 100 12.19 -2.98 12.06
N VAL A 101 11.19 -2.55 11.27
CA VAL A 101 9.97 -1.96 11.78
C VAL A 101 8.79 -2.68 11.17
N SER A 102 7.71 -2.79 11.94
CA SER A 102 6.48 -3.37 11.45
C SER A 102 5.34 -2.39 11.73
N THR A 103 4.47 -2.22 10.75
CA THR A 103 3.35 -1.30 10.83
C THR A 103 2.08 -2.03 10.44
N ARG A 104 1.08 -2.00 11.32
CA ARG A 104 -0.23 -2.54 11.00
C ARG A 104 -1.06 -1.48 10.31
N VAL A 105 -1.73 -1.86 9.22
CA VAL A 105 -2.55 -0.97 8.43
C VAL A 105 -3.97 -1.52 8.38
N HIS A 106 -4.95 -0.65 8.64
CA HIS A 106 -6.37 -0.93 8.41
C HIS A 106 -6.82 0.03 7.33
N MET A 107 -7.32 -0.49 6.22
CA MET A 107 -7.55 0.33 5.04
C MET A 107 -8.89 0.04 4.38
N PHE A 108 -9.57 1.10 3.96
CA PHE A 108 -10.65 1.03 2.99
C PHE A 108 -10.17 1.64 1.70
N ALA A 109 -10.26 0.89 0.61
CA ALA A 109 -9.70 1.33 -0.68
C ALA A 109 -10.72 1.14 -1.79
N GLU A 110 -10.68 2.02 -2.77
CA GLU A 110 -11.53 1.96 -3.96
C GLU A 110 -10.63 1.94 -5.18
N PHE A 111 -10.92 0.99 -6.11
CA PHE A 111 -10.10 0.79 -7.30
C PHE A 111 -10.94 1.01 -8.54
N THR A 112 -10.29 1.41 -9.64
CA THR A 112 -10.95 1.47 -10.94
C THR A 112 -11.07 0.06 -11.52
N PRO A 113 -11.88 -0.11 -12.57
CA PRO A 113 -11.90 -1.41 -13.27
C PRO A 113 -10.56 -1.86 -13.80
N ASP A 114 -9.65 -0.91 -14.08
CA ASP A 114 -8.29 -1.22 -14.54
C ASP A 114 -7.35 -1.57 -13.39
N GLY A 115 -7.82 -1.52 -12.15
CA GLY A 115 -7.00 -1.87 -11.00
C GLY A 115 -6.16 -0.74 -10.44
N LEU A 116 -6.47 0.51 -10.79
CA LEU A 116 -5.77 1.66 -10.23
C LEU A 116 -6.44 2.09 -8.93
N LEU A 117 -5.65 2.44 -7.93
CA LEU A 117 -6.18 2.94 -6.67
C LEU A 117 -6.64 4.37 -6.85
N ARG A 118 -7.91 4.62 -6.54
CA ARG A 118 -8.53 5.92 -6.73
C ARG A 118 -8.76 6.65 -5.43
N ARG A 119 -9.07 5.93 -4.38
CA ARG A 119 -9.38 6.52 -3.07
C ARG A 119 -9.05 5.52 -1.99
N ALA A 120 -8.48 6.00 -0.89
CA ALA A 120 -8.21 5.14 0.24
C ALA A 120 -8.25 5.95 1.52
N GLU A 121 -8.63 5.28 2.59
CA GLU A 121 -8.50 5.82 3.93
C GLU A 121 -7.88 4.74 4.79
N GLN A 122 -6.85 5.11 5.57
CA GLN A 122 -6.15 4.14 6.39
C GLN A 122 -5.79 4.69 7.74
N LEU A 123 -5.74 3.76 8.70
CA LEU A 123 -5.17 4.01 10.01
C LEU A 123 -3.99 3.08 10.18
N THR A 124 -2.92 3.58 10.76
CA THR A 124 -1.71 2.80 10.96
C THR A 124 -1.31 2.78 12.42
N ARG A 125 -0.59 1.74 12.80
CA ARG A 125 -0.09 1.59 14.16
C ARG A 125 1.22 0.83 14.12
N ALA A 126 2.21 1.32 14.84
CA ALA A 126 3.46 0.57 15.01
C ALA A 126 3.18 -0.70 15.79
N VAL A 127 3.81 -1.79 15.37
CA VAL A 127 3.69 -3.09 16.03
C VAL A 127 4.91 -3.27 16.91
N ALA A 128 4.68 -3.49 18.20
CA ALA A 128 5.77 -3.67 19.15
C ALA A 128 6.46 -5.03 18.92
N PRO A 129 7.76 -5.13 19.21
CA PRO A 129 8.46 -6.41 19.13
C PRO A 129 7.77 -7.46 20.00
N GLY A 130 7.51 -8.63 19.43
CA GLY A 130 6.83 -9.71 20.14
C GLY A 130 5.32 -9.61 20.16
N GLU A 131 4.74 -8.55 19.62
CA GLU A 131 3.30 -8.40 19.56
C GLU A 131 2.71 -9.40 18.56
N PRO A 132 1.57 -10.06 18.88
CA PRO A 132 0.95 -10.97 17.92
C PRO A 132 0.55 -10.25 16.65
N ASN A 133 0.71 -10.94 15.50
CA ASN A 133 0.30 -10.41 14.23
C ASN A 133 -1.17 -10.73 13.97
N GLY A 134 -1.78 -9.81 13.26
CA GLY A 134 -2.95 -10.05 12.49
C GLY A 134 -4.18 -10.50 13.21
N GLY A 135 -4.53 -11.71 13.00
CA GLY A 135 -5.87 -12.17 13.18
C GLY A 135 -6.25 -12.69 14.55
N GLU A 136 -5.39 -12.61 15.49
CA GLU A 136 -5.77 -13.15 16.83
C GLU A 136 -6.91 -12.43 17.45
#